data_34dff2c2499ea35378e6e666f2201cbb
#
_entry.id   34dff2c2499ea35378e6e666f2201cbb
#
_cell.length_a   1.000
_cell.length_b   1.000
_cell.length_c   1.000
_cell.angle_alpha   90.00
_cell.angle_beta   90.00
_cell.angle_gamma   90.00
#
_symmetry.space_group_name_H-M   'P 1'
#
loop_
_entity.id
_entity.type
_entity.pdbx_description
1 polymer ?
#
loop_
_entity_poly.entity_id
_entity_poly.type
_entity_poly.pdbx_seq_one_letter_code
_entity_poly.pdbx_strand_id
1 'polypeptide(L)' 'MSRLALTRIKIYRTVARQLHGQVPCWVCGTHVAQQEATLEHIKPLSEGGNSHAENLAISHGRCNRERAGTPPIQP' A
#
# COMPACT_ATOMS: atom_id res chain seq x y z
N MET A 1 11.89 6.84 13.79
CA MET A 1 11.00 6.33 12.75
C MET A 1 11.81 5.80 11.59
N SER A 2 11.42 4.66 11.04
CA SER A 2 12.13 4.11 9.88
C SER A 2 11.81 4.92 8.62
N ARG A 3 12.67 4.80 7.62
CA ARG A 3 12.46 5.44 6.33
C ARG A 3 11.15 4.98 5.69
N LEU A 4 10.83 3.69 5.83
CA LEU A 4 9.59 3.14 5.28
C LEU A 4 8.36 3.70 5.97
N ALA A 5 8.42 3.96 7.28
CA ALA A 5 7.31 4.56 7.99
C ALA A 5 7.05 5.99 7.50
N LEU A 6 8.09 6.76 7.27
CA LEU A 6 7.96 8.12 6.74
C LEU A 6 7.39 8.09 5.32
N THR A 7 7.85 7.18 4.49
CA THR A 7 7.35 7.02 3.13
C THR A 7 5.88 6.67 3.12
N ARG A 8 5.46 5.75 4.00
CA ARG A 8 4.06 5.37 4.13
C ARG A 8 3.18 6.58 4.47
N ILE A 9 3.62 7.40 5.43
CA ILE A 9 2.86 8.58 5.84
C ILE A 9 2.71 9.55 4.68
N LYS A 10 3.78 9.79 3.94
CA LYS A 10 3.76 10.71 2.80
C LYS A 10 2.80 10.23 1.71
N ILE A 11 2.87 8.97 1.36
CA ILE A 11 2.02 8.40 0.32
C ILE A 11 0.56 8.44 0.76
N TYR A 12 0.30 8.04 2.00
CA TYR A 12 -1.07 8.08 2.54
C TYR A 12 -1.66 9.49 2.44
N ARG A 13 -0.91 10.50 2.90
CA ARG A 13 -1.38 11.89 2.87
C ARG A 13 -1.61 12.40 1.44
N THR A 14 -0.74 12.01 0.52
CA THR A 14 -0.87 12.42 -0.87
C THR A 14 -2.14 11.85 -1.49
N VAL A 15 -2.40 10.57 -1.27
CA VAL A 15 -3.62 9.92 -1.79
C VAL A 15 -4.86 10.54 -1.15
N ALA A 16 -4.83 10.73 0.16
CA ALA A 16 -5.96 11.34 0.87
C ALA A 16 -6.28 12.73 0.33
N ARG A 17 -5.25 13.52 0.05
CA ARG A 17 -5.44 14.86 -0.50
C ARG A 17 -6.06 14.81 -1.88
N GLN A 18 -5.61 13.89 -2.73
CA GLN A 18 -6.11 13.76 -4.10
C GLN A 18 -7.53 13.23 -4.15
N LEU A 19 -7.92 12.41 -3.18
CA LEU A 19 -9.21 11.73 -3.18
C LEU A 19 -10.12 12.19 -2.03
N HIS A 20 -9.94 13.43 -1.60
CA HIS A 20 -10.83 14.09 -0.62
C HIS A 20 -10.98 13.30 0.68
N GLY A 21 -9.86 12.82 1.20
CA GLY A 21 -9.85 12.10 2.47
C GLY A 21 -10.06 10.60 2.35
N GLN A 22 -10.33 10.10 1.16
CA GLN A 22 -10.49 8.67 0.94
C GLN A 22 -9.19 8.05 0.49
N VAL A 23 -8.81 6.92 1.09
CA VAL A 23 -7.60 6.19 0.71
C VAL A 23 -8.01 4.75 0.44
N PRO A 24 -8.33 4.41 -0.81
CA PRO A 24 -8.79 3.05 -1.11
C PRO A 24 -7.67 2.04 -0.95
N CYS A 25 -7.99 0.92 -0.32
CA CYS A 25 -7.07 -0.21 -0.20
C CYS A 25 -6.78 -0.77 -1.58
N TRP A 26 -5.51 -0.99 -1.88
CA TRP A 26 -5.11 -1.53 -3.18
C TRP A 26 -5.60 -2.96 -3.39
N VAL A 27 -5.88 -3.69 -2.31
CA VAL A 27 -6.33 -5.07 -2.38
C VAL A 27 -7.86 -5.18 -2.43
N CYS A 28 -8.55 -4.53 -1.48
CA CYS A 28 -10.01 -4.71 -1.36
C CYS A 28 -10.82 -3.49 -1.82
N GLY A 29 -10.19 -2.36 -2.05
CA GLY A 29 -10.86 -1.17 -2.58
C GLY A 29 -11.57 -0.30 -1.54
N THR A 30 -11.71 -0.74 -0.31
CA THR A 30 -12.38 0.06 0.72
C THR A 30 -11.39 0.99 1.39
N HIS A 31 -11.92 2.02 2.05
CA HIS A 31 -11.09 3.03 2.71
C HIS A 31 -10.17 2.43 3.78
N VAL A 32 -8.92 2.89 3.79
CA VAL A 32 -7.92 2.51 4.78
C VAL A 32 -7.73 3.67 5.77
N ALA A 33 -7.96 3.41 7.05
CA ALA A 33 -7.63 4.40 8.08
C ALA A 33 -6.12 4.49 8.22
N GLN A 34 -5.62 5.66 8.61
CA GLN A 34 -4.19 5.90 8.69
C GLN A 34 -3.48 4.89 9.60
N GLN A 35 -4.09 4.53 10.73
CA GLN A 35 -3.51 3.60 11.67
C GLN A 35 -3.50 2.15 11.17
N GLU A 36 -4.28 1.85 10.14
CA GLU A 36 -4.33 0.52 9.53
C GLU A 36 -3.45 0.41 8.28
N ALA A 37 -2.91 1.54 7.83
CA ALA A 37 -2.23 1.61 6.54
C ALA A 37 -0.90 0.87 6.56
N THR A 38 -0.66 0.11 5.51
CA THR A 38 0.64 -0.51 5.24
C THR A 38 1.05 -0.18 3.83
N LEU A 39 2.36 -0.19 3.58
CA LEU A 39 2.90 -0.04 2.24
C LEU A 39 2.99 -1.39 1.56
N GLU A 40 2.65 -1.40 0.30
CA GLU A 40 2.74 -2.59 -0.51
C GLU A 40 3.49 -2.26 -1.79
N HIS A 41 4.41 -3.14 -2.18
CA HIS A 41 5.10 -3.03 -3.47
C HIS A 41 4.22 -3.67 -4.53
N ILE A 42 3.77 -2.89 -5.50
CA ILE A 42 2.91 -3.39 -6.57
C ILE A 42 3.65 -4.49 -7.34
N LYS A 43 4.88 -4.21 -7.75
CA LYS A 43 5.78 -5.23 -8.28
C LYS A 43 6.75 -5.61 -7.16
N PRO A 44 6.79 -6.88 -6.74
CA PRO A 44 7.65 -7.29 -5.63
C PRO A 44 9.12 -7.02 -5.91
N LEU A 45 9.86 -6.73 -4.84
CA LEU A 45 11.30 -6.51 -4.94
C LEU A 45 12.01 -7.74 -5.50
N SER A 46 11.51 -8.93 -5.15
CA SER A 46 12.07 -10.19 -5.66
C SER A 46 11.90 -10.35 -7.17
N GLU A 47 11.00 -9.59 -7.78
CA GLU A 47 10.75 -9.63 -9.22
C GLU A 47 11.28 -8.40 -9.94
N GLY A 48 12.20 -7.67 -9.30
CA GLY A 48 12.80 -6.49 -9.90
C GLY A 48 12.06 -5.20 -9.60
N GLY A 49 11.12 -5.22 -8.68
CA GLY A 49 10.42 -4.01 -8.27
C GLY A 49 11.33 -3.06 -7.51
N ASN A 50 10.92 -1.81 -7.40
CA ASN A 50 11.66 -0.78 -6.68
C ASN A 50 10.76 -0.13 -5.61
N SER A 51 11.32 0.82 -4.86
CA SER A 51 10.60 1.54 -3.83
C SER A 51 10.24 2.97 -4.24
N HIS A 52 10.09 3.21 -5.53
CA HIS A 52 9.59 4.50 -6.03
C HIS A 52 8.09 4.58 -5.83
N ALA A 53 7.58 5.81 -5.69
CA ALA A 53 6.18 6.06 -5.40
C ALA A 53 5.23 5.35 -6.38
N GLU A 54 5.60 5.26 -7.63
CA GLU A 54 4.80 4.59 -8.66
C GLU A 54 4.64 3.09 -8.44
N ASN A 55 5.53 2.49 -7.64
CA ASN A 55 5.48 1.07 -7.32
C ASN A 55 4.98 0.81 -5.90
N LEU A 56 4.49 1.84 -5.22
CA LEU A 56 4.02 1.72 -3.84
C LEU A 56 2.54 2.02 -3.76
N ALA A 57 1.85 1.25 -2.94
CA ALA A 57 0.42 1.44 -2.72
C ALA A 57 0.10 1.29 -1.24
N ILE A 58 -1.05 1.81 -0.84
CA ILE A 58 -1.54 1.66 0.52
C ILE A 58 -2.56 0.53 0.55
N SER A 59 -2.48 -0.32 1.56
CA SER A 59 -3.46 -1.37 1.79
C SER A 59 -3.69 -1.53 3.28
N HIS A 60 -4.77 -2.24 3.63
CA HIS A 60 -4.96 -2.66 5.02
C HIS A 60 -3.88 -3.69 5.37
N GLY A 61 -3.36 -3.63 6.60
CA GLY A 61 -2.39 -4.63 7.06
C GLY A 61 -2.92 -6.04 6.93
N ARG A 62 -4.21 -6.23 7.24
CA ARG A 62 -4.88 -7.51 7.10
C ARG A 62 -4.87 -8.01 5.65
N CYS A 63 -5.25 -7.15 4.72
CA CYS A 63 -5.28 -7.49 3.29
C CYS A 63 -3.89 -7.82 2.78
N ASN A 64 -2.89 -7.07 3.20
CA ASN A 64 -1.51 -7.29 2.81
C ASN A 64 -1.01 -8.64 3.30
N ARG A 65 -1.33 -9.00 4.54
CA ARG A 65 -0.94 -10.31 5.10
C ARG A 65 -1.63 -11.47 4.38
N GLU A 66 -2.92 -11.32 4.09
CA GLU A 66 -3.67 -12.34 3.36
C GLU A 66 -3.12 -12.54 1.96
N ARG A 67 -2.79 -11.45 1.28
CA ARG A 67 -2.21 -11.51 -0.06
C ARG A 67 -0.83 -12.16 -0.04
N ALA A 68 -0.01 -11.85 0.96
CA ALA A 68 1.33 -12.43 1.06
C ALA A 68 1.29 -13.94 1.32
N GLY A 69 0.26 -14.42 2.05
CA GLY A 69 0.10 -15.84 2.35
C GLY A 69 -0.60 -16.63 1.25
N THR A 70 -1.11 -15.96 0.22
CA THR A 70 -1.84 -16.58 -0.87
C THR A 70 -1.14 -16.23 -2.17
N PRO A 71 -0.89 -17.21 -3.06
CA PRO A 71 -0.35 -16.87 -4.37
C PRO A 71 -1.25 -15.85 -5.05
N PRO A 72 -0.67 -14.81 -5.66
CA PRO A 72 -1.50 -13.81 -6.31
C PRO A 72 -2.36 -14.48 -7.38
N ILE A 73 -3.64 -14.10 -7.38
CA ILE A 73 -4.52 -14.50 -8.47
C ILE A 73 -4.14 -13.62 -9.64
N GLN A 74 -3.18 -14.08 -10.37
CA GLN A 74 -2.72 -13.30 -11.50
C GLN A 74 -3.40 -13.79 -12.74
N PRO A 75 -3.86 -12.86 -13.52
CA PRO A 75 -4.12 -13.22 -14.87
C PRO A 75 -2.78 -13.60 -15.50
#